data_374ad54165ef2bcdab41f81d6c83a9e7
#
_entry.id   374ad54165ef2bcdab41f81d6c83a9e7
#
_cell.length_a   1.000
_cell.length_b   1.000
_cell.length_c   1.000
_cell.angle_alpha   90.00
_cell.angle_beta   90.00
_cell.angle_gamma   90.00
#
_symmetry.space_group_name_H-M   'P 1'
#
loop_
_entity.id
_entity.type
_entity.pdbx_description
1 polymer ?
#
loop_
_entity_poly.entity_id
_entity_poly.type
_entity_poly.pdbx_seq_one_letter_code
_entity_poly.pdbx_strand_id
1 'polypeptide(L)'
;MSGTVKRALKIVIPMIVALIIGVVPAPEGLTQPAMIYAGIFACVVAWLVLRAVPDWAAFLACLTAYVVFGLAKFGDVFSSFADGTIWVLFGAFGISTVIAKTGLVKRLAFWVLRLFPETYRGQMTAFYATGLVVSPFIPALIGKGVILSPIAAAASKALGYERSSKQATGMFLAVWVTAGILGFAFMTGAAPVLITIGMLPADQQANWTWTSWFIACAIWFVVVAVLSYIAILFISGANKPQSKPVASTGENSFAAKQLEDLGPMSKAEKTTVVLLVVAVIGWIFGSKVGLSAAIVSVGIFAIMAVIGLADTKDVTERMPWDTLILIGGILSLASLLTKLGISTWLATVMEPIAAPIVANPYVYVFAVCILTYLVRLVVVSSTATQVIFLAALGGVAAAAGINPFVTLFVCGASANVWHLRFTNNVFIPILRATGHDMCEHEDTLSFDIAFMVINLIACMVSVPLWQSLGLA
;
A
#
# COMPACT_ATOMS: atom_id res chain seq x y z
N MET A 1 -2.15 32.58 16.98
CA MET A 1 -1.51 31.51 17.79
C MET A 1 -0.21 31.12 17.09
N SER A 2 0.89 31.03 17.83
CA SER A 2 2.18 30.54 17.28
C SER A 2 2.06 29.10 16.79
N GLY A 3 2.88 28.70 15.83
CA GLY A 3 2.87 27.32 15.32
C GLY A 3 3.09 26.28 16.41
N THR A 4 3.90 26.59 17.40
CA THR A 4 4.17 25.74 18.58
C THR A 4 2.93 25.50 19.42
N VAL A 5 2.12 26.55 19.69
CA VAL A 5 0.88 26.43 20.47
C VAL A 5 -0.14 25.58 19.70
N LYS A 6 -0.28 25.75 18.38
CA LYS A 6 -1.18 24.92 17.57
C LYS A 6 -0.77 23.44 17.62
N ARG A 7 0.53 23.15 17.57
CA ARG A 7 1.04 21.78 17.65
C ARG A 7 0.79 21.17 19.04
N ALA A 8 1.05 21.92 20.11
CA ALA A 8 0.79 21.48 21.48
C ALA A 8 -0.70 21.13 21.70
N LEU A 9 -1.62 21.97 21.21
CA LEU A 9 -3.06 21.70 21.29
C LEU A 9 -3.46 20.42 20.54
N LYS A 10 -2.91 20.18 19.34
CA LYS A 10 -3.17 18.95 18.58
C LYS A 10 -2.70 17.69 19.31
N ILE A 11 -1.71 17.80 20.18
CA ILE A 11 -1.22 16.68 20.99
C ILE A 11 -2.04 16.52 22.26
N VAL A 12 -2.23 17.61 23.01
CA VAL A 12 -2.80 17.58 24.36
C VAL A 12 -4.32 17.33 24.36
N ILE A 13 -5.06 17.94 23.42
CA ILE A 13 -6.53 17.76 23.38
C ILE A 13 -6.92 16.29 23.22
N PRO A 14 -6.35 15.51 22.26
CA PRO A 14 -6.64 14.09 22.17
C PRO A 14 -6.29 13.29 23.44
N MET A 15 -5.20 13.65 24.12
CA MET A 15 -4.84 13.00 25.40
C MET A 15 -5.88 13.26 26.48
N ILE A 16 -6.40 14.49 26.59
CA ILE A 16 -7.46 14.83 27.56
C ILE A 16 -8.73 14.04 27.20
N VAL A 17 -9.11 13.99 25.93
CA VAL A 17 -10.27 13.19 25.46
C VAL A 17 -10.08 11.70 25.81
N ALA A 18 -8.87 11.16 25.61
CA ALA A 18 -8.55 9.79 25.98
C ALA A 18 -8.74 9.52 27.48
N LEU A 19 -8.27 10.44 28.34
CA LEU A 19 -8.44 10.34 29.79
C LEU A 19 -9.92 10.39 30.18
N ILE A 20 -10.71 11.30 29.57
CA ILE A 20 -12.14 11.39 29.81
C ILE A 20 -12.82 10.07 29.44
N ILE A 21 -12.57 9.52 28.23
CA ILE A 21 -13.14 8.23 27.80
C ILE A 21 -12.74 7.12 28.79
N GLY A 22 -11.48 7.07 29.20
CA GLY A 22 -10.95 6.02 30.07
C GLY A 22 -11.54 6.06 31.53
N VAL A 23 -12.02 7.21 31.97
CA VAL A 23 -12.62 7.39 33.32
C VAL A 23 -14.15 7.23 33.32
N VAL A 24 -14.80 7.44 32.16
CA VAL A 24 -16.26 7.23 32.06
C VAL A 24 -16.58 5.75 32.36
N PRO A 25 -17.63 5.49 33.21
CA PRO A 25 -18.06 4.12 33.49
C PRO A 25 -18.35 3.34 32.22
N ALA A 26 -17.89 2.09 32.19
CA ALA A 26 -18.08 1.24 31.02
C ALA A 26 -19.58 0.97 30.79
N PRO A 27 -20.10 1.11 29.56
CA PRO A 27 -21.46 0.72 29.22
C PRO A 27 -21.65 -0.80 29.33
N GLU A 28 -22.93 -1.26 29.35
CA GLU A 28 -23.25 -2.66 29.38
C GLU A 28 -22.51 -3.42 28.26
N GLY A 29 -21.90 -4.55 28.62
CA GLY A 29 -21.12 -5.38 27.69
C GLY A 29 -19.65 -5.00 27.52
N LEU A 30 -19.18 -3.88 28.11
CA LEU A 30 -17.77 -3.51 28.15
C LEU A 30 -17.19 -3.52 29.57
N THR A 31 -15.87 -3.66 29.64
CA THR A 31 -15.10 -3.56 30.88
C THR A 31 -14.39 -2.22 30.97
N GLN A 32 -14.00 -1.79 32.19
CA GLN A 32 -13.22 -0.55 32.37
C GLN A 32 -11.86 -0.59 31.60
N PRO A 33 -11.11 -1.70 31.56
CA PRO A 33 -9.95 -1.84 30.69
C PRO A 33 -10.26 -1.57 29.21
N ALA A 34 -11.42 -2.01 28.70
CA ALA A 34 -11.83 -1.72 27.33
C ALA A 34 -12.10 -0.23 27.10
N MET A 35 -12.61 0.52 28.09
CA MET A 35 -12.77 1.97 28.01
C MET A 35 -11.43 2.69 27.99
N ILE A 36 -10.46 2.27 28.79
CA ILE A 36 -9.09 2.81 28.76
C ILE A 36 -8.45 2.55 27.39
N TYR A 37 -8.60 1.33 26.86
CA TYR A 37 -8.15 1.00 25.50
C TYR A 37 -8.79 1.93 24.46
N ALA A 38 -10.12 2.09 24.49
CA ALA A 38 -10.86 2.95 23.56
C ALA A 38 -10.41 4.41 23.62
N GLY A 39 -10.12 4.93 24.82
CA GLY A 39 -9.56 6.26 25.01
C GLY A 39 -8.19 6.42 24.35
N ILE A 40 -7.26 5.49 24.61
CA ILE A 40 -5.93 5.50 24.02
C ILE A 40 -6.02 5.36 22.49
N PHE A 41 -6.88 4.47 21.99
CA PHE A 41 -7.15 4.28 20.57
C PHE A 41 -7.67 5.55 19.91
N ALA A 42 -8.66 6.21 20.51
CA ALA A 42 -9.22 7.48 20.01
C ALA A 42 -8.15 8.58 19.95
N CYS A 43 -7.25 8.63 20.94
CA CYS A 43 -6.10 9.56 20.95
C CYS A 43 -5.17 9.30 19.75
N VAL A 44 -4.79 8.04 19.51
CA VAL A 44 -3.93 7.66 18.36
C VAL A 44 -4.60 8.04 17.06
N VAL A 45 -5.88 7.68 16.87
CA VAL A 45 -6.62 8.04 15.65
C VAL A 45 -6.66 9.56 15.46
N ALA A 46 -6.92 10.32 16.54
CA ALA A 46 -6.92 11.78 16.47
C ALA A 46 -5.54 12.35 16.12
N TRP A 47 -4.44 11.79 16.65
CA TRP A 47 -3.08 12.18 16.29
C TRP A 47 -2.76 11.91 14.82
N LEU A 48 -3.18 10.77 14.28
CA LEU A 48 -3.01 10.43 12.87
C LEU A 48 -3.80 11.38 11.95
N VAL A 49 -5.07 11.66 12.29
CA VAL A 49 -5.93 12.58 11.54
C VAL A 49 -5.39 14.00 11.57
N LEU A 50 -5.00 14.49 12.75
CA LEU A 50 -4.49 15.86 12.95
C LEU A 50 -3.02 16.02 12.53
N ARG A 51 -2.34 14.92 12.17
CA ARG A 51 -0.88 14.89 11.91
C ARG A 51 -0.10 15.57 13.05
N ALA A 52 -0.46 15.25 14.28
CA ALA A 52 0.12 15.87 15.46
C ALA A 52 1.54 15.37 15.73
N VAL A 53 1.77 14.07 15.48
CA VAL A 53 3.03 13.35 15.66
C VAL A 53 3.26 12.41 14.48
N PRO A 54 4.50 11.92 14.26
CA PRO A 54 4.76 10.86 13.27
C PRO A 54 3.96 9.59 13.59
N ASP A 55 3.46 8.91 12.56
CA ASP A 55 2.59 7.74 12.72
C ASP A 55 3.24 6.64 13.58
N TRP A 56 4.50 6.30 13.33
CA TRP A 56 5.24 5.31 14.13
C TRP A 56 5.34 5.71 15.62
N ALA A 57 5.50 6.99 15.90
CA ALA A 57 5.59 7.48 17.28
C ALA A 57 4.23 7.42 18.00
N ALA A 58 3.13 7.68 17.28
CA ALA A 58 1.77 7.55 17.83
C ALA A 58 1.52 6.10 18.27
N PHE A 59 1.86 5.11 17.42
CA PHE A 59 1.68 3.70 17.77
C PHE A 59 2.62 3.25 18.90
N LEU A 60 3.88 3.66 18.89
CA LEU A 60 4.80 3.33 19.97
C LEU A 60 4.33 3.89 21.34
N ALA A 61 3.85 5.13 21.35
CA ALA A 61 3.25 5.73 22.54
C ALA A 61 1.99 4.95 22.99
N CYS A 62 1.16 4.52 22.04
CA CYS A 62 0.00 3.67 22.30
C CYS A 62 0.38 2.36 23.00
N LEU A 63 1.36 1.62 22.46
CA LEU A 63 1.83 0.37 23.05
C LEU A 63 2.37 0.58 24.45
N THR A 64 3.15 1.65 24.66
CA THR A 64 3.66 2.03 25.98
C THR A 64 2.51 2.33 26.96
N ALA A 65 1.50 3.08 26.51
CA ALA A 65 0.33 3.40 27.34
C ALA A 65 -0.43 2.12 27.73
N TYR A 66 -0.60 1.16 26.85
CA TYR A 66 -1.25 -0.12 27.17
C TYR A 66 -0.56 -0.89 28.29
N VAL A 67 0.77 -0.87 28.31
CA VAL A 67 1.54 -1.48 29.40
C VAL A 67 1.43 -0.67 30.69
N VAL A 68 1.59 0.66 30.62
CA VAL A 68 1.54 1.56 31.77
C VAL A 68 0.18 1.53 32.47
N PHE A 69 -0.92 1.49 31.70
CA PHE A 69 -2.26 1.40 32.24
C PHE A 69 -2.70 -0.03 32.60
N GLY A 70 -1.80 -1.02 32.50
CA GLY A 70 -2.05 -2.40 32.93
C GLY A 70 -3.03 -3.18 32.05
N LEU A 71 -3.25 -2.76 30.80
CA LEU A 71 -4.16 -3.47 29.86
C LEU A 71 -3.59 -4.81 29.41
N ALA A 72 -2.26 -4.90 29.28
CA ALA A 72 -1.55 -6.13 28.98
C ALA A 72 -0.09 -6.04 29.44
N LYS A 73 0.58 -7.19 29.59
CA LYS A 73 2.02 -7.25 29.92
C LYS A 73 2.86 -6.80 28.74
N PHE A 74 4.07 -6.29 28.99
CA PHE A 74 5.01 -5.85 27.94
C PHE A 74 5.20 -6.91 26.86
N GLY A 75 5.48 -8.18 27.26
CA GLY A 75 5.68 -9.27 26.32
C GLY A 75 4.47 -9.52 25.40
N ASP A 76 3.25 -9.37 25.92
CA ASP A 76 2.03 -9.55 25.12
C ASP A 76 1.83 -8.40 24.12
N VAL A 77 2.06 -7.16 24.59
CA VAL A 77 1.90 -5.94 23.77
C VAL A 77 2.94 -5.90 22.63
N PHE A 78 4.20 -6.31 22.91
CA PHE A 78 5.27 -6.26 21.93
C PHE A 78 5.50 -7.59 21.20
N SER A 79 4.69 -8.63 21.47
CA SER A 79 4.78 -9.94 20.79
C SER A 79 4.60 -9.83 19.27
N SER A 80 3.84 -8.86 18.80
CA SER A 80 3.61 -8.63 17.37
C SER A 80 4.88 -8.31 16.58
N PHE A 81 5.94 -7.82 17.23
CA PHE A 81 7.24 -7.62 16.56
C PHE A 81 7.95 -8.94 16.23
N ALA A 82 7.53 -10.06 16.82
CA ALA A 82 7.98 -11.40 16.47
C ALA A 82 7.11 -12.05 15.36
N ASP A 83 6.02 -11.38 14.93
CA ASP A 83 5.13 -11.88 13.89
C ASP A 83 5.84 -12.01 12.54
N GLY A 84 5.54 -13.08 11.81
CA GLY A 84 6.11 -13.35 10.49
C GLY A 84 5.91 -12.21 9.49
N THR A 85 4.80 -11.47 9.60
CA THR A 85 4.48 -10.32 8.73
C THR A 85 5.54 -9.22 8.80
N ILE A 86 6.05 -8.92 10.01
CA ILE A 86 7.14 -7.94 10.19
C ILE A 86 8.41 -8.42 9.48
N TRP A 87 8.71 -9.70 9.56
CA TRP A 87 9.93 -10.27 8.98
C TRP A 87 9.82 -10.46 7.47
N VAL A 88 8.61 -10.69 6.92
CA VAL A 88 8.39 -10.59 5.46
C VAL A 88 8.73 -9.19 4.98
N LEU A 89 8.23 -8.16 5.67
CA LEU A 89 8.51 -6.75 5.31
C LEU A 89 9.99 -6.40 5.43
N PHE A 90 10.61 -6.79 6.54
CA PHE A 90 12.04 -6.55 6.74
C PHE A 90 12.86 -7.12 5.58
N GLY A 91 12.65 -8.41 5.25
CA GLY A 91 13.35 -9.05 4.15
C GLY A 91 13.03 -8.42 2.80
N ALA A 92 11.75 -8.11 2.52
CA ALA A 92 11.33 -7.50 1.27
C ALA A 92 11.86 -6.06 1.10
N PHE A 93 11.92 -5.26 2.17
CA PHE A 93 12.57 -3.94 2.13
C PHE A 93 14.07 -4.06 1.88
N GLY A 94 14.75 -5.04 2.52
CA GLY A 94 16.14 -5.32 2.27
C GLY A 94 16.42 -5.70 0.82
N ILE A 95 15.65 -6.63 0.26
CA ILE A 95 15.70 -7.01 -1.15
C ILE A 95 15.47 -5.78 -2.05
N SER A 96 14.45 -4.99 -1.75
CA SER A 96 14.13 -3.76 -2.48
C SER A 96 15.29 -2.76 -2.47
N THR A 97 15.97 -2.60 -1.34
CA THR A 97 17.15 -1.73 -1.21
C THR A 97 18.30 -2.20 -2.12
N VAL A 98 18.55 -3.51 -2.17
CA VAL A 98 19.56 -4.08 -3.07
C VAL A 98 19.19 -3.88 -4.54
N ILE A 99 17.91 -4.09 -4.91
CA ILE A 99 17.42 -3.85 -6.27
C ILE A 99 17.63 -2.38 -6.68
N ALA A 100 17.34 -1.44 -5.78
CA ALA A 100 17.53 -0.01 -6.02
C ALA A 100 19.04 0.34 -6.15
N LYS A 101 19.87 -0.19 -5.25
CA LYS A 101 21.33 0.05 -5.20
C LYS A 101 22.05 -0.49 -6.44
N THR A 102 21.64 -1.64 -6.95
CA THR A 102 22.24 -2.25 -8.16
C THR A 102 21.82 -1.55 -9.44
N GLY A 103 20.78 -0.71 -9.43
CA GLY A 103 20.25 -0.05 -10.63
C GLY A 103 19.41 -0.97 -11.53
N LEU A 104 19.09 -2.18 -11.06
CA LEU A 104 18.35 -3.18 -11.84
C LEU A 104 17.00 -2.68 -12.34
N VAL A 105 16.26 -1.89 -11.53
CA VAL A 105 14.96 -1.32 -11.94
C VAL A 105 15.12 -0.38 -13.13
N LYS A 106 16.17 0.47 -13.09
CA LYS A 106 16.46 1.41 -14.19
C LYS A 106 16.77 0.65 -15.48
N ARG A 107 17.61 -0.36 -15.40
CA ARG A 107 17.94 -1.22 -16.57
C ARG A 107 16.72 -1.96 -17.10
N LEU A 108 15.91 -2.55 -16.21
CA LEU A 108 14.67 -3.24 -16.58
C LEU A 108 13.71 -2.28 -17.31
N ALA A 109 13.57 -1.05 -16.79
CA ALA A 109 12.73 -0.04 -17.44
C ALA A 109 13.20 0.23 -18.88
N PHE A 110 14.49 0.44 -19.10
CA PHE A 110 15.00 0.68 -20.45
C PHE A 110 14.92 -0.56 -21.35
N TRP A 111 15.07 -1.77 -20.83
CA TRP A 111 14.83 -2.98 -21.61
C TRP A 111 13.40 -3.08 -22.10
N VAL A 112 12.43 -2.82 -21.21
CA VAL A 112 11.02 -2.83 -21.60
C VAL A 112 10.71 -1.69 -22.56
N LEU A 113 11.18 -0.46 -22.27
CA LEU A 113 10.98 0.70 -23.14
C LEU A 113 11.50 0.47 -24.57
N ARG A 114 12.63 -0.23 -24.72
CA ARG A 114 13.20 -0.57 -26.04
C ARG A 114 12.33 -1.53 -26.86
N LEU A 115 11.50 -2.33 -26.22
CA LEU A 115 10.61 -3.29 -26.91
C LEU A 115 9.40 -2.61 -27.56
N PHE A 116 9.11 -1.36 -27.18
CA PHE A 116 7.95 -0.63 -27.67
C PHE A 116 8.38 0.55 -28.56
N PRO A 117 7.56 0.92 -29.57
CA PRO A 117 7.87 2.03 -30.44
C PRO A 117 7.91 3.37 -29.65
N GLU A 118 8.75 4.30 -30.11
CA GLU A 118 8.87 5.65 -29.55
C GLU A 118 7.68 6.55 -29.98
N THR A 119 6.49 6.07 -29.72
CA THR A 119 5.23 6.79 -29.84
C THR A 119 4.63 6.96 -28.45
N TYR A 120 3.70 7.88 -28.30
CA TYR A 120 3.00 8.06 -27.01
C TYR A 120 2.44 6.73 -26.48
N ARG A 121 1.65 6.02 -27.30
CA ARG A 121 1.05 4.73 -26.91
C ARG A 121 2.11 3.69 -26.56
N GLY A 122 3.15 3.57 -27.38
CA GLY A 122 4.21 2.62 -27.15
C GLY A 122 4.92 2.86 -25.83
N GLN A 123 5.36 4.08 -25.57
CA GLN A 123 6.09 4.40 -24.36
C GLN A 123 5.20 4.38 -23.12
N MET A 124 3.95 4.85 -23.19
CA MET A 124 2.99 4.73 -22.10
C MET A 124 2.75 3.24 -21.75
N THR A 125 2.56 2.38 -22.77
CA THR A 125 2.41 0.94 -22.57
C THR A 125 3.67 0.32 -21.97
N ALA A 126 4.85 0.77 -22.41
CA ALA A 126 6.12 0.29 -21.88
C ALA A 126 6.30 0.64 -20.40
N PHE A 127 5.95 1.86 -19.96
CA PHE A 127 5.95 2.23 -18.54
C PHE A 127 4.92 1.42 -17.76
N TYR A 128 3.75 1.19 -18.33
CA TYR A 128 2.72 0.36 -17.71
C TYR A 128 3.23 -1.08 -17.52
N ALA A 129 3.80 -1.68 -18.54
CA ALA A 129 4.40 -3.02 -18.48
C ALA A 129 5.57 -3.10 -17.48
N THR A 130 6.46 -2.10 -17.50
CA THR A 130 7.59 -2.01 -16.55
C THR A 130 7.10 -2.00 -15.11
N GLY A 131 6.12 -1.15 -14.80
CA GLY A 131 5.57 -1.05 -13.47
C GLY A 131 4.88 -2.34 -13.01
N LEU A 132 4.17 -3.04 -13.89
CA LEU A 132 3.59 -4.35 -13.60
C LEU A 132 4.65 -5.39 -13.25
N VAL A 133 5.75 -5.43 -14.00
CA VAL A 133 6.85 -6.38 -13.73
C VAL A 133 7.57 -6.06 -12.44
N VAL A 134 7.77 -4.77 -12.11
CA VAL A 134 8.49 -4.33 -10.90
C VAL A 134 7.64 -4.46 -9.64
N SER A 135 6.31 -4.32 -9.77
CA SER A 135 5.39 -4.22 -8.62
C SER A 135 5.48 -5.37 -7.63
N PRO A 136 5.59 -6.64 -8.01
CA PRO A 136 5.67 -7.76 -7.06
C PRO A 136 6.90 -7.74 -6.15
N PHE A 137 7.99 -7.07 -6.58
CA PHE A 137 9.31 -7.18 -5.94
C PHE A 137 9.64 -6.05 -4.97
N ILE A 138 8.91 -4.94 -5.04
CA ILE A 138 9.25 -3.73 -4.28
C ILE A 138 8.04 -3.29 -3.45
N PRO A 139 8.00 -3.57 -2.14
CA PRO A 139 6.89 -3.17 -1.27
C PRO A 139 6.84 -1.66 -1.01
N ALA A 140 7.96 -0.94 -1.20
CA ALA A 140 8.03 0.50 -1.04
C ALA A 140 7.37 1.20 -2.24
N LEU A 141 6.09 1.58 -2.12
CA LEU A 141 5.33 2.24 -3.19
C LEU A 141 6.02 3.52 -3.67
N ILE A 142 6.46 4.38 -2.74
CA ILE A 142 7.20 5.60 -3.05
C ILE A 142 8.50 5.25 -3.77
N GLY A 143 9.24 4.22 -3.29
CA GLY A 143 10.51 3.81 -3.87
C GLY A 143 10.39 3.42 -5.35
N LYS A 144 9.38 2.62 -5.71
CA LYS A 144 9.10 2.27 -7.12
C LYS A 144 8.82 3.52 -7.98
N GLY A 145 7.90 4.35 -7.50
CA GLY A 145 7.49 5.53 -8.23
C GLY A 145 8.63 6.54 -8.42
N VAL A 146 9.40 6.79 -7.37
CA VAL A 146 10.56 7.72 -7.40
C VAL A 146 11.65 7.24 -8.35
N ILE A 147 11.82 5.93 -8.56
CA ILE A 147 12.77 5.41 -9.55
C ILE A 147 12.22 5.54 -10.98
N LEU A 148 10.94 5.22 -11.18
CA LEU A 148 10.34 5.17 -12.53
C LEU A 148 9.92 6.55 -13.05
N SER A 149 9.48 7.46 -12.18
CA SER A 149 8.98 8.78 -12.60
C SER A 149 10.02 9.67 -13.28
N PRO A 150 11.29 9.76 -12.84
CA PRO A 150 12.31 10.51 -13.57
C PRO A 150 12.61 9.92 -14.96
N ILE A 151 12.53 8.59 -15.09
CA ILE A 151 12.71 7.93 -16.38
C ILE A 151 11.55 8.29 -17.32
N ALA A 152 10.32 8.30 -16.80
CA ALA A 152 9.15 8.71 -17.56
C ALA A 152 9.22 10.19 -17.97
N ALA A 153 9.70 11.06 -17.08
CA ALA A 153 9.93 12.48 -17.39
C ALA A 153 10.97 12.67 -18.50
N ALA A 154 12.10 11.96 -18.43
CA ALA A 154 13.14 12.01 -19.46
C ALA A 154 12.64 11.48 -20.81
N ALA A 155 11.88 10.36 -20.82
CA ALA A 155 11.29 9.82 -22.03
C ALA A 155 10.21 10.74 -22.62
N SER A 156 9.38 11.36 -21.78
CA SER A 156 8.38 12.35 -22.17
C SER A 156 9.02 13.55 -22.87
N LYS A 157 10.12 14.07 -22.29
CA LYS A 157 10.90 15.17 -22.84
C LYS A 157 11.58 14.77 -24.17
N ALA A 158 12.15 13.56 -24.26
CA ALA A 158 12.74 13.03 -25.48
C ALA A 158 11.73 12.91 -26.63
N LEU A 159 10.46 12.63 -26.31
CA LEU A 159 9.37 12.61 -27.27
C LEU A 159 8.81 14.01 -27.61
N GLY A 160 9.34 15.07 -26.99
CA GLY A 160 8.93 16.45 -27.23
C GLY A 160 7.60 16.82 -26.59
N TYR A 161 7.17 16.13 -25.54
CA TYR A 161 5.95 16.50 -24.80
C TYR A 161 6.27 17.61 -23.80
N GLU A 162 5.43 18.63 -23.82
CA GLU A 162 5.51 19.74 -22.88
C GLU A 162 4.95 19.33 -21.50
N ARG A 163 5.37 20.04 -20.46
CA ARG A 163 4.83 19.93 -19.12
C ARG A 163 3.31 20.14 -19.15
N SER A 164 2.59 19.40 -18.30
CA SER A 164 1.12 19.40 -18.20
C SER A 164 0.38 19.07 -19.51
N SER A 165 1.11 18.61 -20.53
CA SER A 165 0.45 18.03 -21.70
C SER A 165 -0.28 16.74 -21.31
N LYS A 166 -1.39 16.46 -22.01
CA LYS A 166 -2.15 15.21 -21.76
C LYS A 166 -1.29 13.96 -21.90
N GLN A 167 -0.30 13.98 -22.79
CA GLN A 167 0.63 12.89 -23.03
C GLN A 167 1.63 12.72 -21.86
N ALA A 168 2.23 13.80 -21.37
CA ALA A 168 3.10 13.75 -20.22
C ALA A 168 2.35 13.27 -18.98
N THR A 169 1.14 13.80 -18.73
CA THR A 169 0.26 13.35 -17.65
C THR A 169 -0.08 11.86 -17.77
N GLY A 170 -0.42 11.38 -18.97
CA GLY A 170 -0.75 9.96 -19.18
C GLY A 170 0.44 9.02 -18.94
N MET A 171 1.67 9.42 -19.31
CA MET A 171 2.88 8.65 -19.00
C MET A 171 3.15 8.61 -17.48
N PHE A 172 2.93 9.72 -16.77
CA PHE A 172 3.00 9.74 -15.31
C PHE A 172 1.95 8.83 -14.68
N LEU A 173 0.70 8.89 -15.14
CA LEU A 173 -0.38 8.04 -14.65
C LEU A 173 -0.12 6.54 -14.87
N ALA A 174 0.54 6.18 -15.98
CA ALA A 174 0.96 4.79 -16.21
C ALA A 174 1.93 4.30 -15.11
N VAL A 175 2.90 5.13 -14.73
CA VAL A 175 3.80 4.85 -13.60
C VAL A 175 3.02 4.80 -12.29
N TRP A 176 2.15 5.79 -12.04
CA TRP A 176 1.39 5.86 -10.80
C TRP A 176 0.49 4.64 -10.59
N VAL A 177 -0.29 4.25 -11.59
CA VAL A 177 -1.20 3.09 -11.48
C VAL A 177 -0.43 1.82 -11.16
N THR A 178 0.67 1.58 -11.86
CA THR A 178 1.40 0.32 -11.72
C THR A 178 2.32 0.29 -10.51
N ALA A 179 2.96 1.40 -10.15
CA ALA A 179 3.84 1.48 -8.99
C ALA A 179 3.07 1.74 -7.68
N GLY A 180 2.03 2.58 -7.73
CA GLY A 180 1.30 3.04 -6.54
C GLY A 180 0.05 2.23 -6.21
N ILE A 181 -0.67 1.70 -7.22
CA ILE A 181 -1.98 1.07 -7.03
C ILE A 181 -1.90 -0.45 -7.19
N LEU A 182 -1.47 -0.94 -8.35
CA LEU A 182 -1.52 -2.38 -8.68
C LEU A 182 -0.60 -3.25 -7.82
N GLY A 183 0.38 -2.65 -7.15
CA GLY A 183 1.19 -3.34 -6.14
C GLY A 183 0.36 -3.98 -5.02
N PHE A 184 -0.85 -3.49 -4.77
CA PHE A 184 -1.76 -4.01 -3.75
C PHE A 184 -2.24 -5.45 -4.03
N ALA A 185 -2.17 -5.91 -5.27
CA ALA A 185 -2.49 -7.30 -5.63
C ALA A 185 -1.41 -8.32 -5.23
N PHE A 186 -0.20 -7.87 -4.90
CA PHE A 186 0.92 -8.75 -4.57
C PHE A 186 1.30 -8.60 -3.10
N MET A 187 1.44 -9.72 -2.38
CA MET A 187 1.78 -9.72 -0.95
C MET A 187 3.05 -8.92 -0.64
N THR A 188 4.05 -8.99 -1.51
CA THR A 188 5.33 -8.27 -1.43
C THR A 188 5.36 -6.99 -2.27
N GLY A 189 4.24 -6.62 -2.89
CA GLY A 189 4.16 -5.49 -3.81
C GLY A 189 3.80 -4.16 -3.16
N ALA A 190 3.25 -4.18 -1.95
CA ALA A 190 2.91 -2.97 -1.21
C ALA A 190 2.94 -3.23 0.30
N ALA A 191 3.61 -2.37 1.08
CA ALA A 191 3.62 -2.49 2.54
C ALA A 191 2.20 -2.50 3.17
N PRO A 192 1.21 -1.71 2.68
CA PRO A 192 -0.16 -1.78 3.17
C PRO A 192 -0.83 -3.16 3.06
N VAL A 193 -0.39 -4.03 2.14
CA VAL A 193 -0.90 -5.41 2.04
C VAL A 193 -0.56 -6.21 3.29
N LEU A 194 0.69 -6.14 3.72
CA LEU A 194 1.13 -6.86 4.90
C LEU A 194 0.54 -6.26 6.18
N ILE A 195 0.26 -4.94 6.19
CA ILE A 195 -0.55 -4.31 7.24
C ILE A 195 -1.96 -4.92 7.27
N THR A 196 -2.59 -5.06 6.11
CA THR A 196 -3.92 -5.68 5.98
C THR A 196 -3.92 -7.11 6.52
N ILE A 197 -2.94 -7.94 6.12
CA ILE A 197 -2.81 -9.33 6.60
C ILE A 197 -2.63 -9.36 8.12
N GLY A 198 -1.78 -8.51 8.64
CA GLY A 198 -1.50 -8.45 10.06
C GLY A 198 -2.68 -7.95 10.92
N MET A 199 -3.63 -7.22 10.33
CA MET A 199 -4.88 -6.82 11.01
C MET A 199 -5.93 -7.95 11.06
N LEU A 200 -5.75 -9.02 10.29
CA LEU A 200 -6.65 -10.17 10.34
C LEU A 200 -6.51 -10.92 11.67
N PRO A 201 -7.54 -11.67 12.10
CA PRO A 201 -7.44 -12.56 13.25
C PRO A 201 -6.25 -13.54 13.10
N ALA A 202 -5.55 -13.83 14.19
CA ALA A 202 -4.30 -14.59 14.20
C ALA A 202 -4.45 -15.99 13.58
N ASP A 203 -5.59 -16.64 13.78
CA ASP A 203 -5.95 -17.94 13.20
C ASP A 203 -6.14 -17.87 11.68
N GLN A 204 -6.46 -16.71 11.14
CA GLN A 204 -6.63 -16.49 9.70
C GLN A 204 -5.35 -16.05 8.99
N GLN A 205 -4.44 -15.36 9.69
CA GLN A 205 -3.20 -14.84 9.10
C GLN A 205 -2.35 -15.94 8.45
N ALA A 206 -2.27 -17.12 9.10
CA ALA A 206 -1.50 -18.26 8.60
C ALA A 206 -2.01 -18.82 7.26
N ASN A 207 -3.26 -18.56 6.90
CA ASN A 207 -3.87 -19.01 5.65
C ASN A 207 -3.48 -18.15 4.44
N TRP A 208 -2.95 -16.95 4.70
CA TRP A 208 -2.55 -16.03 3.64
C TRP A 208 -1.11 -16.30 3.20
N THR A 209 -0.98 -17.01 2.09
CA THR A 209 0.25 -17.19 1.34
C THR A 209 0.34 -16.15 0.22
N TRP A 210 1.51 -16.00 -0.38
CA TRP A 210 1.70 -15.13 -1.54
C TRP A 210 0.69 -15.45 -2.67
N THR A 211 0.47 -16.75 -2.91
CA THR A 211 -0.44 -17.24 -3.94
C THR A 211 -1.91 -17.03 -3.58
N SER A 212 -2.34 -17.34 -2.33
CA SER A 212 -3.72 -17.15 -1.91
C SER A 212 -4.13 -15.68 -1.90
N TRP A 213 -3.21 -14.78 -1.51
CA TRP A 213 -3.43 -13.35 -1.61
C TRP A 213 -3.66 -12.91 -3.07
N PHE A 214 -2.76 -13.31 -3.98
CA PHE A 214 -2.89 -12.95 -5.39
C PHE A 214 -4.18 -13.48 -6.00
N ILE A 215 -4.58 -14.73 -5.70
CA ILE A 215 -5.84 -15.31 -6.17
C ILE A 215 -7.03 -14.50 -5.69
N ALA A 216 -7.08 -14.13 -4.41
CA ALA A 216 -8.17 -13.33 -3.86
C ALA A 216 -8.27 -11.93 -4.50
N CYS A 217 -7.14 -11.39 -4.96
CA CYS A 217 -7.06 -10.08 -5.61
C CYS A 217 -7.13 -10.13 -7.14
N ALA A 218 -7.12 -11.32 -7.76
CA ALA A 218 -6.88 -11.49 -9.21
C ALA A 218 -7.90 -10.75 -10.08
N ILE A 219 -9.20 -10.84 -9.78
CA ILE A 219 -10.24 -10.15 -10.56
C ILE A 219 -10.08 -8.64 -10.40
N TRP A 220 -9.92 -8.15 -9.16
CA TRP A 220 -9.69 -6.73 -8.91
C TRP A 220 -8.46 -6.23 -9.69
N PHE A 221 -7.35 -6.97 -9.64
CA PHE A 221 -6.12 -6.65 -10.35
C PHE A 221 -6.33 -6.51 -11.85
N VAL A 222 -6.96 -7.50 -12.48
CA VAL A 222 -7.21 -7.49 -13.93
C VAL A 222 -8.11 -6.34 -14.33
N VAL A 223 -9.21 -6.14 -13.61
CA VAL A 223 -10.19 -5.07 -13.91
C VAL A 223 -9.54 -3.70 -13.74
N VAL A 224 -8.83 -3.45 -12.63
CA VAL A 224 -8.13 -2.17 -12.43
C VAL A 224 -7.04 -1.99 -13.47
N ALA A 225 -6.24 -3.02 -13.78
CA ALA A 225 -5.17 -2.92 -14.76
C ALA A 225 -5.72 -2.57 -16.16
N VAL A 226 -6.76 -3.26 -16.61
CA VAL A 226 -7.30 -3.06 -17.95
C VAL A 226 -8.05 -1.73 -18.04
N LEU A 227 -8.97 -1.45 -17.11
CA LEU A 227 -9.79 -0.24 -17.20
C LEU A 227 -8.97 1.03 -16.93
N SER A 228 -7.97 0.99 -16.04
CA SER A 228 -7.07 2.13 -15.84
C SER A 228 -6.22 2.40 -17.08
N TYR A 229 -5.70 1.35 -17.73
CA TYR A 229 -4.97 1.50 -18.99
C TYR A 229 -5.83 2.16 -20.07
N ILE A 230 -7.07 1.67 -20.24
CA ILE A 230 -8.04 2.24 -21.17
C ILE A 230 -8.37 3.70 -20.81
N ALA A 231 -8.64 3.99 -19.54
CA ALA A 231 -8.94 5.34 -19.08
C ALA A 231 -7.79 6.31 -19.34
N ILE A 232 -6.53 5.90 -19.11
CA ILE A 232 -5.35 6.71 -19.42
C ILE A 232 -5.29 7.01 -20.92
N LEU A 233 -5.54 6.04 -21.80
CA LEU A 233 -5.56 6.26 -23.25
C LEU A 233 -6.62 7.28 -23.68
N PHE A 234 -7.80 7.24 -23.07
CA PHE A 234 -8.87 8.19 -23.38
C PHE A 234 -8.58 9.59 -22.86
N ILE A 235 -8.21 9.72 -21.59
CA ILE A 235 -7.97 11.02 -20.94
C ILE A 235 -6.77 11.72 -21.54
N SER A 236 -5.71 10.99 -21.88
CA SER A 236 -4.52 11.56 -22.50
C SER A 236 -4.67 11.92 -23.98
N GLY A 237 -5.83 11.62 -24.59
CA GLY A 237 -6.07 11.93 -25.99
C GLY A 237 -5.18 11.15 -26.97
N ALA A 238 -4.76 9.96 -26.59
CA ALA A 238 -3.89 9.07 -27.37
C ALA A 238 -4.42 8.70 -28.76
N ASN A 239 -5.68 8.96 -29.05
CA ASN A 239 -6.32 8.70 -30.33
C ASN A 239 -6.13 9.82 -31.36
N LYS A 240 -5.52 10.96 -30.99
CA LYS A 240 -5.20 12.02 -31.93
C LYS A 240 -3.87 11.73 -32.61
N PRO A 241 -3.78 11.85 -33.95
CA PRO A 241 -2.51 11.66 -34.64
C PRO A 241 -1.46 12.64 -34.11
N GLN A 242 -0.30 12.14 -33.76
CA GLN A 242 0.84 12.97 -33.37
C GLN A 242 1.34 13.77 -34.57
N SER A 243 1.55 15.06 -34.38
CA SER A 243 2.01 15.97 -35.41
C SER A 243 3.45 15.75 -35.87
N LYS A 244 4.22 14.91 -35.17
CA LYS A 244 5.55 14.44 -35.62
C LYS A 244 5.83 13.05 -35.04
N PRO A 245 5.89 11.98 -35.85
CA PRO A 245 6.46 10.73 -35.41
C PRO A 245 7.97 10.88 -35.34
N VAL A 246 8.53 10.99 -34.14
CA VAL A 246 9.93 10.64 -33.92
C VAL A 246 9.99 9.11 -33.84
N ALA A 247 9.86 8.48 -35.00
CA ALA A 247 9.92 7.03 -35.08
C ALA A 247 11.38 6.61 -35.14
N SER A 248 12.04 6.51 -34.00
CA SER A 248 13.22 5.68 -33.86
C SER A 248 12.83 4.42 -33.09
N THR A 249 12.72 3.32 -33.83
CA THR A 249 12.66 1.98 -33.23
C THR A 249 14.04 1.35 -33.35
N GLY A 250 14.49 0.60 -32.34
CA GLY A 250 15.76 -0.13 -32.40
C GLY A 250 16.95 0.60 -31.77
N GLU A 251 18.12 0.49 -32.40
CA GLU A 251 19.41 0.92 -31.82
C GLU A 251 19.55 2.44 -31.60
N ASN A 252 18.77 3.27 -32.27
CA ASN A 252 18.78 4.72 -32.14
C ASN A 252 17.72 5.26 -31.16
N SER A 253 16.98 4.40 -30.48
CA SER A 253 15.96 4.82 -29.51
C SER A 253 16.57 5.45 -28.26
N PHE A 254 15.80 6.33 -27.58
CA PHE A 254 16.17 6.88 -26.28
C PHE A 254 16.59 5.76 -25.29
N ALA A 255 15.79 4.69 -25.22
CA ALA A 255 16.05 3.56 -24.34
C ALA A 255 17.32 2.80 -24.71
N ALA A 256 17.62 2.63 -26.01
CA ALA A 256 18.83 1.98 -26.46
C ALA A 256 20.09 2.77 -26.07
N LYS A 257 20.09 4.09 -26.27
CA LYS A 257 21.19 4.97 -25.82
C LYS A 257 21.41 4.89 -24.31
N GLN A 258 20.33 4.93 -23.54
CA GLN A 258 20.43 4.80 -22.08
C GLN A 258 20.95 3.42 -21.64
N LEU A 259 20.65 2.34 -22.37
CA LEU A 259 21.20 1.01 -22.10
C LEU A 259 22.69 0.94 -22.46
N GLU A 260 23.10 1.60 -23.54
CA GLU A 260 24.52 1.72 -23.96
C GLU A 260 25.32 2.48 -22.87
N ASP A 261 24.81 3.60 -22.38
CA ASP A 261 25.41 4.38 -21.27
C ASP A 261 25.53 3.54 -19.98
N LEU A 262 24.58 2.65 -19.69
CA LEU A 262 24.64 1.74 -18.56
C LEU A 262 25.67 0.63 -18.73
N GLY A 263 26.12 0.35 -19.96
CA GLY A 263 27.02 -0.74 -20.28
C GLY A 263 26.45 -2.14 -20.03
N PRO A 264 27.28 -3.19 -20.05
CA PRO A 264 26.85 -4.56 -19.79
C PRO A 264 26.39 -4.77 -18.35
N MET A 265 25.52 -5.77 -18.14
CA MET A 265 25.07 -6.13 -16.77
C MET A 265 26.26 -6.46 -15.87
N SER A 266 26.34 -5.77 -14.73
CA SER A 266 27.30 -6.03 -13.67
C SER A 266 27.07 -7.40 -13.03
N LYS A 267 28.09 -7.92 -12.34
CA LYS A 267 27.96 -9.15 -11.53
C LYS A 267 26.87 -8.98 -10.46
N ALA A 268 26.82 -7.81 -9.83
CA ALA A 268 25.81 -7.49 -8.81
C ALA A 268 24.39 -7.56 -9.37
N GLU A 269 24.12 -6.93 -10.53
CA GLU A 269 22.82 -7.01 -11.19
C GLU A 269 22.42 -8.46 -11.53
N LYS A 270 23.34 -9.25 -12.12
CA LYS A 270 23.07 -10.65 -12.48
C LYS A 270 22.74 -11.50 -11.26
N THR A 271 23.54 -11.36 -10.19
CA THR A 271 23.30 -12.08 -8.94
C THR A 271 21.97 -11.68 -8.30
N THR A 272 21.64 -10.36 -8.31
CA THR A 272 20.35 -9.88 -7.81
C THR A 272 19.19 -10.49 -8.59
N VAL A 273 19.26 -10.57 -9.92
CA VAL A 273 18.22 -11.23 -10.75
C VAL A 273 18.04 -12.70 -10.34
N VAL A 274 19.13 -13.45 -10.19
CA VAL A 274 19.07 -14.87 -9.79
C VAL A 274 18.39 -15.00 -8.42
N LEU A 275 18.80 -14.19 -7.46
CA LEU A 275 18.21 -14.23 -6.09
C LEU A 275 16.75 -13.79 -6.08
N LEU A 276 16.35 -12.86 -6.94
CA LEU A 276 14.93 -12.49 -7.12
C LEU A 276 14.11 -13.65 -7.68
N VAL A 277 14.62 -14.37 -8.67
CA VAL A 277 13.95 -15.57 -9.22
C VAL A 277 13.79 -16.62 -8.13
N VAL A 278 14.83 -16.86 -7.33
CA VAL A 278 14.78 -17.78 -6.18
C VAL A 278 13.75 -17.30 -5.14
N ALA A 279 13.71 -15.99 -4.84
CA ALA A 279 12.73 -15.42 -3.92
C ALA A 279 11.29 -15.67 -4.40
N VAL A 280 11.00 -15.43 -5.68
CA VAL A 280 9.66 -15.67 -6.26
C VAL A 280 9.27 -17.14 -6.19
N ILE A 281 10.18 -18.03 -6.57
CA ILE A 281 9.95 -19.48 -6.46
C ILE A 281 9.67 -19.84 -5.00
N GLY A 282 10.44 -19.30 -4.07
CA GLY A 282 10.26 -19.50 -2.64
C GLY A 282 8.92 -18.96 -2.12
N TRP A 283 8.47 -17.78 -2.57
CA TRP A 283 7.17 -17.23 -2.17
C TRP A 283 5.98 -18.02 -2.72
N ILE A 284 6.08 -18.54 -3.96
CA ILE A 284 5.01 -19.30 -4.62
C ILE A 284 4.94 -20.74 -4.09
N PHE A 285 6.07 -21.39 -3.95
CA PHE A 285 6.14 -22.83 -3.68
C PHE A 285 6.65 -23.17 -2.28
N GLY A 286 7.24 -22.22 -1.56
CA GLY A 286 7.88 -22.47 -0.26
C GLY A 286 6.93 -23.07 0.77
N SER A 287 5.67 -22.63 0.80
CA SER A 287 4.66 -23.18 1.71
C SER A 287 4.46 -24.69 1.55
N LYS A 288 4.65 -25.23 0.35
CA LYS A 288 4.56 -26.68 0.08
C LYS A 288 5.68 -27.50 0.73
N VAL A 289 6.80 -26.85 1.05
CA VAL A 289 7.98 -27.47 1.68
C VAL A 289 8.23 -26.91 3.09
N GLY A 290 7.24 -26.28 3.70
CA GLY A 290 7.32 -25.76 5.08
C GLY A 290 8.07 -24.43 5.23
N LEU A 291 8.40 -23.73 4.14
CA LEU A 291 9.05 -22.43 4.19
C LEU A 291 7.99 -21.33 4.13
N SER A 292 7.91 -20.52 5.20
CA SER A 292 7.06 -19.34 5.21
C SER A 292 7.63 -18.22 4.34
N ALA A 293 6.78 -17.30 3.89
CA ALA A 293 7.22 -16.11 3.16
C ALA A 293 8.24 -15.27 3.96
N ALA A 294 8.15 -15.27 5.29
CA ALA A 294 9.11 -14.61 6.18
C ALA A 294 10.51 -15.23 6.06
N ILE A 295 10.60 -16.56 6.15
CA ILE A 295 11.88 -17.28 6.03
C ILE A 295 12.50 -17.03 4.66
N VAL A 296 11.70 -17.06 3.59
CA VAL A 296 12.19 -16.80 2.24
C VAL A 296 12.71 -15.37 2.12
N SER A 297 11.94 -14.37 2.58
CA SER A 297 12.32 -12.96 2.46
C SER A 297 13.59 -12.63 3.24
N VAL A 298 13.64 -13.05 4.51
CA VAL A 298 14.82 -12.82 5.38
C VAL A 298 16.02 -13.61 4.89
N GLY A 299 15.82 -14.87 4.49
CA GLY A 299 16.90 -15.74 4.00
C GLY A 299 17.55 -15.19 2.75
N ILE A 300 16.76 -14.75 1.76
CA ILE A 300 17.29 -14.13 0.54
C ILE A 300 18.03 -12.83 0.86
N PHE A 301 17.47 -11.96 1.73
CA PHE A 301 18.16 -10.74 2.12
C PHE A 301 19.47 -11.03 2.88
N ALA A 302 19.47 -12.02 3.79
CA ALA A 302 20.67 -12.44 4.49
C ALA A 302 21.76 -12.96 3.52
N ILE A 303 21.38 -13.76 2.51
CA ILE A 303 22.30 -14.20 1.46
C ILE A 303 22.86 -12.99 0.71
N MET A 304 22.02 -12.00 0.32
CA MET A 304 22.46 -10.77 -0.34
C MET A 304 23.49 -10.01 0.52
N ALA A 305 23.28 -9.95 1.84
CA ALA A 305 24.22 -9.31 2.76
C ALA A 305 25.54 -10.09 2.88
N VAL A 306 25.50 -11.42 3.03
CA VAL A 306 26.67 -12.28 3.16
C VAL A 306 27.58 -12.20 1.92
N ILE A 307 27.00 -12.11 0.72
CA ILE A 307 27.77 -11.99 -0.53
C ILE A 307 28.15 -10.54 -0.88
N GLY A 308 27.87 -9.57 0.02
CA GLY A 308 28.28 -8.18 -0.11
C GLY A 308 27.43 -7.32 -1.04
N LEU A 309 26.22 -7.75 -1.41
CA LEU A 309 25.26 -6.91 -2.16
C LEU A 309 24.59 -5.89 -1.27
N ALA A 310 24.38 -6.20 0.00
CA ALA A 310 23.90 -5.28 1.03
C ALA A 310 24.97 -5.04 2.08
N ASP A 311 25.00 -3.85 2.66
CA ASP A 311 25.89 -3.45 3.74
C ASP A 311 25.12 -2.89 4.94
N THR A 312 25.83 -2.57 6.03
CA THR A 312 25.23 -2.02 7.25
C THR A 312 24.46 -0.72 6.98
N LYS A 313 24.94 0.14 6.07
CA LYS A 313 24.27 1.40 5.75
C LYS A 313 22.95 1.17 5.04
N ASP A 314 22.86 0.11 4.24
CA ASP A 314 21.60 -0.26 3.59
C ASP A 314 20.52 -0.58 4.62
N VAL A 315 20.91 -1.22 5.74
CA VAL A 315 20.00 -1.54 6.85
C VAL A 315 19.72 -0.30 7.71
N THR A 316 20.72 0.48 8.07
CA THR A 316 20.56 1.58 9.03
C THR A 316 19.97 2.85 8.45
N GLU A 317 20.23 3.14 7.17
CA GLU A 317 19.87 4.42 6.54
C GLU A 317 18.76 4.30 5.48
N ARG A 318 18.63 3.11 4.83
CA ARG A 318 17.71 2.94 3.69
C ARG A 318 16.49 2.10 4.00
N MET A 319 16.51 1.32 5.07
CA MET A 319 15.34 0.57 5.50
C MET A 319 14.31 1.48 6.17
N PRO A 320 13.02 1.36 5.84
CA PRO A 320 11.96 2.16 6.45
C PRO A 320 11.59 1.59 7.84
N TRP A 321 12.45 1.81 8.83
CA TRP A 321 12.25 1.38 10.22
C TRP A 321 10.98 1.95 10.84
N ASP A 322 10.63 3.18 10.49
CA ASP A 322 9.39 3.83 10.86
C ASP A 322 8.16 3.01 10.45
N THR A 323 8.18 2.44 9.26
CA THR A 323 7.12 1.57 8.75
C THR A 323 7.07 0.24 9.51
N LEU A 324 8.21 -0.36 9.84
CA LEU A 324 8.26 -1.60 10.63
C LEU A 324 7.71 -1.40 12.04
N ILE A 325 8.09 -0.31 12.70
CA ILE A 325 7.56 0.07 14.04
C ILE A 325 6.05 0.33 13.97
N LEU A 326 5.61 1.07 12.97
CA LEU A 326 4.21 1.35 12.72
C LEU A 326 3.39 0.06 12.62
N ILE A 327 3.85 -0.89 11.82
CA ILE A 327 3.14 -2.15 11.59
C ILE A 327 3.09 -3.00 12.85
N GLY A 328 4.19 -3.15 13.57
CA GLY A 328 4.21 -3.83 14.86
C GLY A 328 3.20 -3.23 15.84
N GLY A 329 3.08 -1.91 15.87
CA GLY A 329 2.08 -1.21 16.68
C GLY A 329 0.63 -1.50 16.28
N ILE A 330 0.36 -1.54 14.98
CA ILE A 330 -0.98 -1.84 14.45
C ILE A 330 -1.40 -3.27 14.77
N LEU A 331 -0.48 -4.24 14.60
CA LEU A 331 -0.76 -5.65 14.91
C LEU A 331 -1.10 -5.85 16.39
N SER A 332 -0.34 -5.22 17.27
CA SER A 332 -0.60 -5.24 18.72
C SER A 332 -1.96 -4.63 19.06
N LEU A 333 -2.28 -3.51 18.43
CA LEU A 333 -3.55 -2.82 18.61
C LEU A 333 -4.74 -3.71 18.20
N ALA A 334 -4.67 -4.33 17.01
CA ALA A 334 -5.72 -5.23 16.51
C ALA A 334 -5.91 -6.45 17.43
N SER A 335 -4.83 -7.03 17.94
CA SER A 335 -4.86 -8.16 18.89
C SER A 335 -5.55 -7.78 20.21
N LEU A 336 -5.22 -6.62 20.78
CA LEU A 336 -5.81 -6.16 22.04
C LEU A 336 -7.30 -5.80 21.89
N LEU A 337 -7.70 -5.21 20.77
CA LEU A 337 -9.11 -4.90 20.46
C LEU A 337 -9.99 -6.15 20.55
N THR A 338 -9.50 -7.28 20.03
CA THR A 338 -10.19 -8.56 20.11
C THR A 338 -10.16 -9.15 21.53
N LYS A 339 -9.00 -9.16 22.18
CA LYS A 339 -8.83 -9.70 23.54
C LYS A 339 -9.68 -8.99 24.59
N LEU A 340 -9.90 -7.69 24.44
CA LEU A 340 -10.72 -6.88 25.36
C LEU A 340 -12.22 -6.93 25.05
N GLY A 341 -12.66 -7.74 24.07
CA GLY A 341 -14.06 -7.90 23.70
C GLY A 341 -14.69 -6.70 23.00
N ILE A 342 -13.89 -5.70 22.63
CA ILE A 342 -14.39 -4.46 22.01
C ILE A 342 -14.97 -4.75 20.62
N SER A 343 -14.35 -5.63 19.85
CA SER A 343 -14.85 -6.03 18.53
C SER A 343 -16.26 -6.62 18.63
N THR A 344 -16.50 -7.48 19.63
CA THR A 344 -17.81 -8.13 19.86
C THR A 344 -18.84 -7.09 20.29
N TRP A 345 -18.49 -6.21 21.21
CA TRP A 345 -19.39 -5.14 21.67
C TRP A 345 -19.75 -4.17 20.52
N LEU A 346 -18.77 -3.74 19.73
CA LEU A 346 -19.02 -2.91 18.56
C LEU A 346 -19.93 -3.60 17.55
N ALA A 347 -19.74 -4.92 17.34
CA ALA A 347 -20.62 -5.69 16.48
C ALA A 347 -22.08 -5.62 16.96
N THR A 348 -22.34 -5.83 18.27
CA THR A 348 -23.68 -5.75 18.83
C THR A 348 -24.30 -4.35 18.70
N VAL A 349 -23.52 -3.30 18.96
CA VAL A 349 -23.99 -1.90 18.84
C VAL A 349 -24.27 -1.51 17.39
N MET A 350 -23.43 -1.97 16.47
CA MET A 350 -23.56 -1.65 15.04
C MET A 350 -24.56 -2.53 14.30
N GLU A 351 -24.93 -3.69 14.85
CA GLU A 351 -25.83 -4.66 14.22
C GLU A 351 -27.12 -4.05 13.68
N PRO A 352 -27.90 -3.22 14.43
CA PRO A 352 -29.15 -2.65 13.92
C PRO A 352 -28.98 -1.78 12.66
N ILE A 353 -27.80 -1.12 12.54
CA ILE A 353 -27.49 -0.22 11.43
C ILE A 353 -26.85 -1.01 10.27
N ALA A 354 -25.99 -1.95 10.59
CA ALA A 354 -25.17 -2.64 9.62
C ALA A 354 -25.84 -3.91 9.07
N ALA A 355 -26.77 -4.55 9.82
CA ALA A 355 -27.40 -5.79 9.40
C ALA A 355 -28.00 -5.75 7.98
N PRO A 356 -28.76 -4.73 7.57
CA PRO A 356 -29.29 -4.66 6.20
C PRO A 356 -28.18 -4.49 5.13
N ILE A 357 -27.02 -3.93 5.53
CA ILE A 357 -25.89 -3.70 4.62
C ILE A 357 -25.09 -4.99 4.45
N VAL A 358 -24.79 -5.70 5.55
CA VAL A 358 -23.99 -6.93 5.54
C VAL A 358 -24.77 -8.15 5.03
N ALA A 359 -26.10 -8.10 5.03
CA ALA A 359 -26.95 -9.17 4.51
C ALA A 359 -26.70 -9.47 3.01
N ASN A 360 -26.15 -8.51 2.27
CA ASN A 360 -25.79 -8.70 0.88
C ASN A 360 -24.35 -8.24 0.64
N PRO A 361 -23.42 -9.14 0.25
CA PRO A 361 -22.02 -8.83 0.03
C PRO A 361 -21.79 -7.69 -0.98
N TYR A 362 -22.63 -7.56 -2.01
CA TYR A 362 -22.53 -6.47 -2.97
C TYR A 362 -22.85 -5.12 -2.34
N VAL A 363 -23.95 -5.06 -1.55
CA VAL A 363 -24.33 -3.83 -0.83
C VAL A 363 -23.23 -3.46 0.17
N TYR A 364 -22.66 -4.46 0.85
CA TYR A 364 -21.57 -4.26 1.79
C TYR A 364 -20.32 -3.69 1.12
N VAL A 365 -19.84 -4.31 0.05
CA VAL A 365 -18.66 -3.87 -0.70
C VAL A 365 -18.88 -2.46 -1.27
N PHE A 366 -20.05 -2.18 -1.84
CA PHE A 366 -20.41 -0.86 -2.30
C PHE A 366 -20.34 0.19 -1.17
N ALA A 367 -20.96 -0.12 -0.02
CA ALA A 367 -20.97 0.78 1.13
C ALA A 367 -19.56 1.05 1.65
N VAL A 368 -18.71 0.02 1.80
CA VAL A 368 -17.32 0.17 2.23
C VAL A 368 -16.53 1.05 1.26
N CYS A 369 -16.68 0.88 -0.06
CA CYS A 369 -16.03 1.72 -1.06
C CYS A 369 -16.44 3.19 -0.89
N ILE A 370 -17.75 3.49 -0.88
CA ILE A 370 -18.25 4.86 -0.79
C ILE A 370 -17.88 5.51 0.54
N LEU A 371 -18.06 4.80 1.64
CA LEU A 371 -17.67 5.32 2.96
C LEU A 371 -16.16 5.60 3.03
N THR A 372 -15.34 4.74 2.41
CA THR A 372 -13.89 4.98 2.34
C THR A 372 -13.60 6.27 1.58
N TYR A 373 -14.21 6.50 0.42
CA TYR A 373 -14.00 7.75 -0.32
C TYR A 373 -14.40 8.99 0.50
N LEU A 374 -15.51 8.92 1.23
CA LEU A 374 -15.94 10.02 2.11
C LEU A 374 -14.99 10.24 3.29
N VAL A 375 -14.55 9.16 3.95
CA VAL A 375 -13.60 9.25 5.07
C VAL A 375 -12.25 9.81 4.60
N ARG A 376 -11.82 9.47 3.38
CA ARG A 376 -10.59 9.99 2.77
C ARG A 376 -10.61 11.50 2.49
N LEU A 377 -11.76 12.17 2.55
CA LEU A 377 -11.81 13.64 2.54
C LEU A 377 -11.21 14.25 3.81
N VAL A 378 -11.21 13.53 4.92
CA VAL A 378 -10.76 14.00 6.22
C VAL A 378 -9.53 13.24 6.71
N VAL A 379 -9.54 11.91 6.62
CA VAL A 379 -8.47 11.04 7.11
C VAL A 379 -7.41 10.82 6.03
N VAL A 380 -6.22 11.32 6.28
CA VAL A 380 -5.11 11.27 5.30
C VAL A 380 -4.42 9.90 5.27
N SER A 381 -4.29 9.24 6.42
CA SER A 381 -3.62 7.94 6.54
C SER A 381 -4.54 6.82 6.04
N SER A 382 -4.14 6.11 4.99
CA SER A 382 -4.88 4.92 4.49
C SER A 382 -4.92 3.81 5.54
N THR A 383 -3.84 3.65 6.30
CA THR A 383 -3.76 2.68 7.39
C THR A 383 -4.72 3.02 8.52
N ALA A 384 -4.78 4.30 8.95
CA ALA A 384 -5.77 4.73 9.94
C ALA A 384 -7.20 4.47 9.45
N THR A 385 -7.47 4.69 8.18
CA THR A 385 -8.78 4.38 7.58
C THR A 385 -9.11 2.90 7.71
N GLN A 386 -8.18 2.00 7.36
CA GLN A 386 -8.37 0.55 7.50
C GLN A 386 -8.62 0.14 8.96
N VAL A 387 -7.86 0.69 9.92
CA VAL A 387 -8.04 0.41 11.35
C VAL A 387 -9.43 0.86 11.83
N ILE A 388 -9.89 2.04 11.42
CA ILE A 388 -11.23 2.55 11.74
C ILE A 388 -12.32 1.62 11.17
N PHE A 389 -12.18 1.20 9.91
CA PHE A 389 -13.16 0.32 9.27
C PHE A 389 -13.19 -1.08 9.90
N LEU A 390 -12.02 -1.63 10.23
CA LEU A 390 -11.94 -2.91 10.94
C LEU A 390 -12.63 -2.83 12.30
N ALA A 391 -12.36 -1.77 13.06
CA ALA A 391 -12.98 -1.56 14.36
C ALA A 391 -14.50 -1.38 14.26
N ALA A 392 -14.97 -0.60 13.29
CA ALA A 392 -16.39 -0.27 13.14
C ALA A 392 -17.23 -1.38 12.50
N LEU A 393 -16.69 -2.06 11.49
CA LEU A 393 -17.46 -2.97 10.62
C LEU A 393 -16.98 -4.43 10.70
N GLY A 394 -15.73 -4.67 11.13
CA GLY A 394 -15.12 -6.01 11.05
C GLY A 394 -15.87 -7.06 11.86
N GLY A 395 -16.36 -6.71 13.05
CA GLY A 395 -17.12 -7.63 13.91
C GLY A 395 -18.49 -7.98 13.34
N VAL A 396 -19.23 -6.97 12.84
CA VAL A 396 -20.56 -7.16 12.25
C VAL A 396 -20.46 -7.95 10.94
N ALA A 397 -19.48 -7.64 10.10
CA ALA A 397 -19.23 -8.36 8.86
C ALA A 397 -18.88 -9.83 9.12
N ALA A 398 -18.01 -10.09 10.10
CA ALA A 398 -17.65 -11.45 10.49
C ALA A 398 -18.86 -12.25 11.02
N ALA A 399 -19.74 -11.62 11.81
CA ALA A 399 -20.98 -12.23 12.28
C ALA A 399 -21.95 -12.59 11.13
N ALA A 400 -21.91 -11.83 10.04
CA ALA A 400 -22.67 -12.09 8.82
C ALA A 400 -21.97 -13.07 7.84
N GLY A 401 -20.82 -13.64 8.21
CA GLY A 401 -20.06 -14.59 7.38
C GLY A 401 -19.10 -13.92 6.39
N ILE A 402 -18.95 -12.59 6.41
CA ILE A 402 -18.00 -11.86 5.56
C ILE A 402 -16.63 -11.84 6.26
N ASN A 403 -15.62 -12.41 5.61
CA ASN A 403 -14.26 -12.43 6.13
C ASN A 403 -13.71 -11.01 6.28
N PRO A 404 -13.04 -10.67 7.39
CA PRO A 404 -12.40 -9.36 7.60
C PRO A 404 -11.46 -8.92 6.47
N PHE A 405 -10.89 -9.87 5.70
CA PHE A 405 -10.15 -9.60 4.48
C PHE A 405 -10.93 -8.68 3.53
N VAL A 406 -12.22 -8.96 3.28
CA VAL A 406 -13.04 -8.17 2.33
C VAL A 406 -13.13 -6.72 2.79
N THR A 407 -13.44 -6.50 4.08
CA THR A 407 -13.48 -5.15 4.67
C THR A 407 -12.16 -4.40 4.48
N LEU A 408 -11.06 -5.03 4.88
CA LEU A 408 -9.73 -4.42 4.87
C LEU A 408 -9.20 -4.22 3.45
N PHE A 409 -9.41 -5.20 2.56
CA PHE A 409 -8.97 -5.11 1.17
C PHE A 409 -9.73 -4.01 0.42
N VAL A 410 -11.06 -4.01 0.50
CA VAL A 410 -11.91 -3.01 -0.16
C VAL A 410 -11.60 -1.61 0.36
N CYS A 411 -11.47 -1.45 1.68
CA CYS A 411 -11.05 -0.18 2.29
C CYS A 411 -9.66 0.23 1.82
N GLY A 412 -8.67 -0.67 1.86
CA GLY A 412 -7.30 -0.39 1.46
C GLY A 412 -7.16 -0.02 -0.02
N ALA A 413 -7.82 -0.75 -0.92
CA ALA A 413 -7.86 -0.47 -2.35
C ALA A 413 -8.54 0.89 -2.64
N SER A 414 -9.65 1.18 -1.97
CA SER A 414 -10.40 2.43 -2.11
C SER A 414 -9.68 3.63 -1.49
N ALA A 415 -8.81 3.42 -0.51
CA ALA A 415 -8.04 4.48 0.13
C ALA A 415 -6.93 5.07 -0.74
N ASN A 416 -6.63 4.49 -1.90
CA ASN A 416 -5.57 4.96 -2.82
C ASN A 416 -5.95 6.18 -3.68
N VAL A 417 -7.05 6.84 -3.40
CA VAL A 417 -7.50 8.08 -4.05
C VAL A 417 -6.62 9.27 -3.68
N TRP A 418 -6.54 10.30 -4.56
CA TRP A 418 -5.71 11.50 -4.38
C TRP A 418 -6.44 12.80 -4.77
N HIS A 419 -7.77 12.81 -4.68
CA HIS A 419 -8.62 13.96 -5.04
C HIS A 419 -8.26 15.26 -4.32
N LEU A 420 -7.69 15.19 -3.14
CA LEU A 420 -7.12 16.34 -2.45
C LEU A 420 -5.60 16.17 -2.32
N ARG A 421 -4.86 17.23 -2.60
CA ARG A 421 -3.39 17.23 -2.64
C ARG A 421 -2.72 16.65 -1.37
N PHE A 422 -3.40 16.72 -0.23
CA PHE A 422 -2.90 16.24 1.06
C PHE A 422 -3.38 14.84 1.43
N THR A 423 -4.31 14.23 0.70
CA THR A 423 -4.94 12.95 1.10
C THR A 423 -4.12 11.73 0.76
N ASN A 424 -3.15 11.83 -0.15
CA ASN A 424 -2.31 10.70 -0.51
C ASN A 424 -0.83 11.03 -0.31
N ASN A 425 -0.24 10.43 0.73
CA ASN A 425 1.15 10.63 1.10
C ASN A 425 2.15 9.88 0.18
N VAL A 426 1.66 9.00 -0.70
CA VAL A 426 2.47 8.27 -1.69
C VAL A 426 2.49 8.99 -3.02
N PHE A 427 1.35 9.52 -3.47
CA PHE A 427 1.21 10.19 -4.77
C PHE A 427 2.13 11.41 -4.93
N ILE A 428 2.10 12.32 -3.95
CA ILE A 428 2.84 13.59 -4.04
C ILE A 428 4.37 13.40 -4.11
N PRO A 429 5.02 12.54 -3.30
CA PRO A 429 6.45 12.26 -3.48
C PRO A 429 6.79 11.71 -4.87
N ILE A 430 5.96 10.83 -5.43
CA ILE A 430 6.16 10.26 -6.77
C ILE A 430 6.02 11.36 -7.84
N LEU A 431 5.01 12.22 -7.71
CA LEU A 431 4.83 13.37 -8.60
C LEU A 431 6.02 14.32 -8.55
N ARG A 432 6.50 14.65 -7.34
CA ARG A 432 7.68 15.53 -7.17
C ARG A 432 8.96 14.93 -7.73
N ALA A 433 9.10 13.61 -7.76
CA ALA A 433 10.25 12.93 -8.32
C ALA A 433 10.40 13.14 -9.83
N THR A 434 9.35 13.59 -10.53
CA THR A 434 9.45 14.03 -11.94
C THR A 434 10.18 15.36 -12.12
N GLY A 435 10.60 16.03 -11.06
CA GLY A 435 11.18 17.37 -11.12
C GLY A 435 10.16 18.46 -11.54
N HIS A 436 8.87 18.19 -11.40
CA HIS A 436 7.77 19.00 -11.93
C HIS A 436 7.73 19.12 -13.47
N ASP A 437 8.39 18.20 -14.18
CA ASP A 437 8.51 18.25 -15.64
C ASP A 437 7.37 17.55 -16.38
N MET A 438 6.47 16.82 -15.69
CA MET A 438 5.40 16.05 -16.34
C MET A 438 4.03 16.68 -16.21
N CYS A 439 3.53 16.82 -15.00
CA CYS A 439 2.18 17.32 -14.72
C CYS A 439 2.07 17.95 -13.33
N GLU A 440 1.01 18.68 -13.11
CA GLU A 440 0.57 19.11 -11.78
C GLU A 440 -0.47 18.13 -11.22
N HIS A 441 -0.75 18.25 -9.93
CA HIS A 441 -1.77 17.41 -9.27
C HIS A 441 -3.14 17.56 -9.93
N GLU A 442 -3.50 18.78 -10.30
CA GLU A 442 -4.78 19.15 -10.90
C GLU A 442 -5.00 18.48 -12.26
N ASP A 443 -3.92 18.24 -13.03
CA ASP A 443 -3.97 17.55 -14.32
C ASP A 443 -4.39 16.09 -14.20
N THR A 444 -4.26 15.51 -13.00
CA THR A 444 -4.53 14.09 -12.72
C THR A 444 -5.92 13.81 -12.12
N LEU A 445 -6.67 14.86 -11.75
CA LEU A 445 -7.94 14.71 -11.02
C LEU A 445 -9.03 14.00 -11.82
N SER A 446 -9.07 14.22 -13.14
CA SER A 446 -10.02 13.51 -14.02
C SER A 446 -9.79 12.00 -13.99
N PHE A 447 -8.54 11.58 -13.88
CA PHE A 447 -8.20 10.18 -13.74
C PHE A 447 -8.46 9.65 -12.33
N ASP A 448 -8.28 10.46 -11.28
CA ASP A 448 -8.63 10.06 -9.91
C ASP A 448 -10.13 9.72 -9.79
N ILE A 449 -10.99 10.57 -10.36
CA ILE A 449 -12.44 10.30 -10.40
C ILE A 449 -12.73 9.02 -11.19
N ALA A 450 -12.09 8.84 -12.35
CA ALA A 450 -12.23 7.61 -13.14
C ALA A 450 -11.76 6.39 -12.35
N PHE A 451 -10.64 6.50 -11.61
CA PHE A 451 -10.12 5.44 -10.76
C PHE A 451 -11.08 5.07 -9.63
N MET A 452 -11.74 6.03 -8.98
CA MET A 452 -12.77 5.75 -7.97
C MET A 452 -13.87 4.82 -8.53
N VAL A 453 -14.35 5.11 -9.74
CA VAL A 453 -15.36 4.29 -10.41
C VAL A 453 -14.80 2.94 -10.83
N ILE A 454 -13.58 2.91 -11.40
CA ILE A 454 -12.89 1.67 -11.81
C ILE A 454 -12.69 0.75 -10.61
N ASN A 455 -12.20 1.30 -9.49
CA ASN A 455 -11.97 0.52 -8.27
C ASN A 455 -13.28 0.00 -7.68
N LEU A 456 -14.34 0.80 -7.68
CA LEU A 456 -15.68 0.35 -7.25
C LEU A 456 -16.16 -0.82 -8.11
N ILE A 457 -16.09 -0.71 -9.44
CA ILE A 457 -16.45 -1.79 -10.36
C ILE A 457 -15.59 -3.03 -10.09
N ALA A 458 -14.28 -2.86 -9.93
CA ALA A 458 -13.35 -3.94 -9.67
C ALA A 458 -13.67 -4.69 -8.37
N CYS A 459 -13.97 -3.98 -7.30
CA CYS A 459 -14.39 -4.58 -6.03
C CYS A 459 -15.72 -5.32 -6.17
N MET A 460 -16.70 -4.72 -6.85
CA MET A 460 -18.02 -5.35 -7.08
C MET A 460 -17.92 -6.64 -7.91
N VAL A 461 -17.13 -6.62 -8.98
CA VAL A 461 -16.92 -7.80 -9.85
C VAL A 461 -16.09 -8.87 -9.15
N SER A 462 -15.34 -8.54 -8.10
CA SER A 462 -14.59 -9.51 -7.28
C SER A 462 -15.45 -10.30 -6.30
N VAL A 463 -16.67 -9.84 -6.00
CA VAL A 463 -17.54 -10.52 -5.01
C VAL A 463 -17.79 -11.99 -5.34
N PRO A 464 -18.12 -12.41 -6.58
CA PRO A 464 -18.31 -13.84 -6.89
C PRO A 464 -17.07 -14.69 -6.63
N LEU A 465 -15.87 -14.16 -6.89
CA LEU A 465 -14.63 -14.85 -6.55
C LEU A 465 -14.50 -14.99 -5.03
N TRP A 466 -14.75 -13.92 -4.27
CA TRP A 466 -14.68 -13.98 -2.80
C TRP A 466 -15.69 -14.96 -2.21
N GLN A 467 -16.89 -15.03 -2.77
CA GLN A 467 -17.88 -16.04 -2.39
C GLN A 467 -17.39 -17.46 -2.68
N SER A 468 -16.80 -17.69 -3.86
CA SER A 468 -16.24 -19.01 -4.22
C SER A 468 -15.06 -19.44 -3.35
N LEU A 469 -14.35 -18.47 -2.76
CA LEU A 469 -13.25 -18.68 -1.83
C LEU A 469 -13.70 -18.74 -0.35
N GLY A 470 -15.01 -18.61 -0.08
CA GLY A 470 -15.55 -18.55 1.29
C GLY A 470 -15.17 -17.30 2.07
N LEU A 471 -14.94 -16.16 1.36
CA LEU A 471 -14.55 -14.90 1.97
C LEU A 471 -15.72 -13.89 2.06
N ALA A 472 -16.84 -14.12 1.35
CA ALA A 472 -17.99 -13.21 1.33
C ALA A 472 -19.33 -13.96 1.18
#